data_dabca0eeb860315f67f468b496660521
#
_entry.id   dabca0eeb860315f67f468b496660521
#
_cell.length_a   1.000
_cell.length_b   1.000
_cell.length_c   1.000
_cell.angle_alpha   90.00
_cell.angle_beta   90.00
_cell.angle_gamma   90.00
#
_symmetry.space_group_name_H-M   'P 1'
#
loop_
_entity.id
_entity.type
_entity.pdbx_description
1 polymer ?
#
loop_
_entity_poly.entity_id
_entity_poly.type
_entity_poly.pdbx_seq_one_letter_code
_entity_poly.pdbx_strand_id
1 'polypeptide(L)'
;MRVEGPMQQLSEQEAKRIQRYCTYPKIAAAALVMAFVACLLMLPLQMINDIAFHQKEFQPAGIYTAIALTAIELTIFSYCALAPRFGMRGKQWKGLQSRLAVAQTNKDRSAEVAGVLAAQAAGRLLKDSDNDVARNLGGAAEIAGAVGAVATAADMLAETSSNAEAMANAYGVAIPSAKKQIIALAVVPAIVLLGVYIPQFVRGNSELQARKAAAAEQLAIAQNALEPVCERIAADDPYESYHDYGYRIIGYLRDNDLDAQPAYVYLSFDADGMLTDVDYTSQIDPEASLEDNLARTEQDIATLCAPLNGLEISVAAPSLLTSCGLSDEFKQAFLAGSLYEGIDIKAEDDSIKSYYTFDTDPGDEFDEYTHPEISLMLSAKKS
;
A
#
# COMPACT_ATOMS: atom_id res chain seq x y z
N MET A 1 57.81 -28.10 32.13
CA MET A 1 58.54 -28.10 30.85
C MET A 1 57.56 -27.66 29.76
N ARG A 2 57.60 -26.38 29.38
CA ARG A 2 56.90 -25.91 28.14
C ARG A 2 57.82 -26.23 26.96
N VAL A 3 57.38 -27.12 26.10
CA VAL A 3 58.05 -27.34 24.83
C VAL A 3 57.67 -26.19 23.93
N GLU A 4 58.51 -25.13 23.89
CA GLU A 4 58.46 -24.11 22.86
C GLU A 4 59.01 -24.73 21.57
N GLY A 5 58.07 -25.34 20.79
CA GLY A 5 58.38 -25.66 19.40
C GLY A 5 58.53 -24.35 18.62
N PRO A 6 59.41 -24.27 17.60
CA PRO A 6 59.61 -23.08 16.80
C PRO A 6 58.23 -22.67 16.20
N MET A 7 57.74 -21.50 16.59
CA MET A 7 56.56 -20.91 15.94
C MET A 7 56.89 -20.77 14.44
N GLN A 8 56.28 -21.58 13.62
CA GLN A 8 56.44 -21.50 12.16
C GLN A 8 56.06 -20.07 11.76
N GLN A 9 57.03 -19.29 11.29
CA GLN A 9 56.81 -17.95 10.76
C GLN A 9 55.84 -18.06 9.60
N LEU A 10 54.71 -17.35 9.69
CA LEU A 10 53.73 -17.24 8.60
C LEU A 10 54.36 -16.54 7.40
N SER A 11 54.15 -17.06 6.22
CA SER A 11 54.48 -16.34 4.99
C SER A 11 53.66 -15.05 4.88
N GLU A 12 54.19 -14.03 4.22
CA GLU A 12 53.46 -12.78 4.00
C GLU A 12 52.10 -13.00 3.33
N GLN A 13 51.98 -14.00 2.45
CA GLN A 13 50.72 -14.36 1.82
C GLN A 13 49.70 -14.95 2.82
N GLU A 14 50.15 -15.76 3.76
CA GLU A 14 49.30 -16.33 4.81
C GLU A 14 48.86 -15.25 5.78
N ALA A 15 49.74 -14.33 6.18
CA ALA A 15 49.37 -13.17 7.00
C ALA A 15 48.31 -12.28 6.35
N LYS A 16 48.47 -11.93 5.06
CA LYS A 16 47.45 -11.16 4.30
C LYS A 16 46.13 -11.89 4.19
N ARG A 17 46.12 -13.19 4.12
CA ARG A 17 44.90 -14.01 4.08
C ARG A 17 44.20 -14.03 5.43
N ILE A 18 44.92 -14.19 6.53
CA ILE A 18 44.37 -14.09 7.88
C ILE A 18 43.73 -12.72 8.08
N GLN A 19 44.40 -11.66 7.66
CA GLN A 19 43.84 -10.29 7.71
C GLN A 19 42.51 -10.18 6.94
N ARG A 20 42.40 -10.78 5.76
CA ARG A 20 41.12 -10.80 5.00
C ARG A 20 40.05 -11.59 5.74
N TYR A 21 40.36 -12.70 6.37
CA TYR A 21 39.40 -13.45 7.19
C TYR A 21 38.96 -12.72 8.45
N CYS A 22 39.79 -11.82 8.99
CA CYS A 22 39.40 -10.96 10.12
C CYS A 22 38.44 -9.84 9.72
N THR A 23 38.51 -9.31 8.49
CA THR A 23 37.79 -8.07 8.10
C THR A 23 36.66 -8.33 7.13
N TYR A 24 36.84 -9.15 6.11
CA TYR A 24 35.88 -9.35 5.04
C TYR A 24 34.54 -9.97 5.50
N PRO A 25 34.53 -11.00 6.38
CA PRO A 25 33.28 -11.53 6.90
C PRO A 25 32.44 -10.49 7.67
N LYS A 26 33.09 -9.56 8.40
CA LYS A 26 32.38 -8.46 9.10
C LYS A 26 31.74 -7.49 8.12
N ILE A 27 32.46 -7.16 7.03
CA ILE A 27 31.93 -6.29 5.98
C ILE A 27 30.77 -7.01 5.25
N ALA A 28 30.94 -8.31 4.97
CA ALA A 28 29.89 -9.12 4.35
C ALA A 28 28.63 -9.21 5.23
N ALA A 29 28.79 -9.45 6.53
CA ALA A 29 27.65 -9.46 7.46
C ALA A 29 26.93 -8.11 7.48
N ALA A 30 27.67 -7.00 7.56
CA ALA A 30 27.09 -5.67 7.51
C ALA A 30 26.36 -5.39 6.19
N ALA A 31 26.96 -5.73 5.05
CA ALA A 31 26.33 -5.55 3.74
C ALA A 31 25.03 -6.38 3.61
N LEU A 32 25.02 -7.61 4.10
CA LEU A 32 23.83 -8.47 4.08
C LEU A 32 22.69 -7.87 4.93
N VAL A 33 23.01 -7.40 6.15
CA VAL A 33 22.04 -6.77 7.04
C VAL A 33 21.50 -5.49 6.42
N MET A 34 22.36 -4.65 5.83
CA MET A 34 21.93 -3.39 5.21
C MET A 34 21.08 -3.61 3.95
N ALA A 35 21.43 -4.59 3.11
CA ALA A 35 20.59 -4.98 1.98
C ALA A 35 19.18 -5.40 2.43
N PHE A 36 19.11 -6.17 3.51
CA PHE A 36 17.83 -6.59 4.08
C PHE A 36 17.04 -5.41 4.68
N VAL A 37 17.70 -4.51 5.40
CA VAL A 37 17.07 -3.31 5.95
C VAL A 37 16.55 -2.40 4.82
N ALA A 38 17.30 -2.22 3.74
CA ALA A 38 16.86 -1.46 2.58
C ALA A 38 15.59 -2.05 1.95
N CYS A 39 15.53 -3.39 1.79
CA CYS A 39 14.34 -4.09 1.31
C CYS A 39 13.14 -3.93 2.26
N LEU A 40 13.34 -4.05 3.57
CA LEU A 40 12.26 -3.90 4.55
C LEU A 40 11.71 -2.48 4.62
N LEU A 41 12.56 -1.46 4.49
CA LEU A 41 12.14 -0.06 4.54
C LEU A 41 11.43 0.38 3.27
N MET A 42 11.68 -0.27 2.14
CA MET A 42 11.06 0.07 0.86
C MET A 42 9.53 -0.05 0.91
N LEU A 43 9.00 -1.15 1.47
CA LEU A 43 7.56 -1.39 1.53
C LEU A 43 6.80 -0.35 2.36
N PRO A 44 7.13 -0.08 3.63
CA PRO A 44 6.40 0.89 4.42
C PRO A 44 6.55 2.33 3.88
N LEU A 45 7.70 2.69 3.31
CA LEU A 45 7.87 4.01 2.71
C LEU A 45 6.96 4.18 1.48
N GLN A 46 6.80 3.14 0.68
CA GLN A 46 5.89 3.17 -0.46
C GLN A 46 4.42 3.21 0.00
N MET A 47 4.05 2.38 0.97
CA MET A 47 2.69 2.40 1.54
C MET A 47 2.34 3.77 2.16
N ILE A 48 3.28 4.43 2.85
CA ILE A 48 3.06 5.77 3.37
C ILE A 48 2.82 6.76 2.22
N ASN A 49 3.58 6.66 1.12
CA ASN A 49 3.37 7.51 -0.03
C ASN A 49 1.98 7.33 -0.65
N ASP A 50 1.54 6.08 -0.83
CA ASP A 50 0.24 5.77 -1.41
C ASP A 50 -0.92 6.16 -0.48
N ILE A 51 -0.84 5.83 0.81
CA ILE A 51 -1.90 6.11 1.79
C ILE A 51 -1.93 7.59 2.17
N ALA A 52 -0.79 8.18 2.52
CA ALA A 52 -0.76 9.55 3.02
C ALA A 52 -1.01 10.61 1.93
N PHE A 53 -0.65 10.32 0.69
CA PHE A 53 -0.75 11.30 -0.40
C PHE A 53 -1.73 10.87 -1.49
N HIS A 54 -2.40 9.72 -1.33
CA HIS A 54 -3.37 9.18 -2.30
C HIS A 54 -2.85 9.18 -3.75
N GLN A 55 -1.55 8.93 -3.90
CA GLN A 55 -0.93 8.88 -5.21
C GLN A 55 -1.15 7.50 -5.81
N LYS A 56 -2.03 7.41 -6.81
CA LYS A 56 -2.29 6.16 -7.57
C LYS A 56 -1.08 5.74 -8.41
N GLU A 57 -0.21 6.68 -8.77
CA GLU A 57 0.97 6.39 -9.56
C GLU A 57 2.16 6.06 -8.66
N PHE A 58 2.61 4.85 -8.81
CA PHE A 58 3.80 4.32 -8.18
C PHE A 58 5.02 5.18 -8.56
N GLN A 59 5.67 5.84 -7.62
CA GLN A 59 6.85 6.64 -7.91
C GLN A 59 8.08 5.73 -8.10
N PRO A 60 8.48 5.40 -9.35
CA PRO A 60 9.44 4.34 -9.61
C PRO A 60 10.87 4.67 -9.14
N ALA A 61 11.20 5.97 -8.99
CA ALA A 61 12.55 6.40 -8.63
C ALA A 61 13.02 5.86 -7.28
N GLY A 62 12.16 5.87 -6.26
CA GLY A 62 12.48 5.33 -4.93
C GLY A 62 12.76 3.84 -4.98
N ILE A 63 11.92 3.09 -5.68
CA ILE A 63 12.03 1.64 -5.82
C ILE A 63 13.28 1.26 -6.59
N TYR A 64 13.52 1.87 -7.75
CA TYR A 64 14.73 1.59 -8.51
C TYR A 64 15.99 1.93 -7.73
N THR A 65 15.96 3.00 -6.92
CA THR A 65 17.08 3.35 -6.03
C THR A 65 17.29 2.28 -4.97
N ALA A 66 16.24 1.81 -4.30
CA ALA A 66 16.33 0.76 -3.29
C ALA A 66 16.80 -0.57 -3.90
N ILE A 67 16.30 -0.95 -5.07
CA ILE A 67 16.75 -2.14 -5.81
C ILE A 67 18.25 -2.03 -6.16
N ALA A 68 18.67 -0.89 -6.69
CA ALA A 68 20.07 -0.66 -7.07
C ALA A 68 21.01 -0.72 -5.85
N LEU A 69 20.64 -0.10 -4.73
CA LEU A 69 21.39 -0.15 -3.49
C LEU A 69 21.47 -1.59 -2.95
N THR A 70 20.36 -2.30 -2.91
CA THR A 70 20.32 -3.71 -2.51
C THR A 70 21.24 -4.57 -3.39
N ALA A 71 21.21 -4.37 -4.70
CA ALA A 71 22.09 -5.10 -5.64
C ALA A 71 23.57 -4.80 -5.39
N ILE A 72 23.93 -3.54 -5.11
CA ILE A 72 25.29 -3.13 -4.75
C ILE A 72 25.72 -3.82 -3.45
N GLU A 73 24.88 -3.78 -2.41
CA GLU A 73 25.19 -4.38 -1.11
C GLU A 73 25.33 -5.91 -1.21
N LEU A 74 24.46 -6.58 -1.97
CA LEU A 74 24.58 -8.03 -2.24
C LEU A 74 25.86 -8.36 -3.05
N THR A 75 26.29 -7.48 -3.94
CA THR A 75 27.55 -7.63 -4.66
C THR A 75 28.74 -7.51 -3.70
N ILE A 76 28.74 -6.52 -2.81
CA ILE A 76 29.76 -6.35 -1.76
C ILE A 76 29.76 -7.56 -0.82
N PHE A 77 28.59 -8.03 -0.38
CA PHE A 77 28.44 -9.24 0.40
C PHE A 77 29.10 -10.45 -0.29
N SER A 78 28.72 -10.72 -1.53
CA SER A 78 29.23 -11.85 -2.30
C SER A 78 30.75 -11.79 -2.49
N TYR A 79 31.25 -10.61 -2.85
CA TYR A 79 32.68 -10.38 -2.98
C TYR A 79 33.42 -10.63 -1.65
N CYS A 80 32.98 -10.00 -0.56
CA CYS A 80 33.63 -10.12 0.74
C CYS A 80 33.50 -11.53 1.34
N ALA A 81 32.42 -12.26 1.07
CA ALA A 81 32.26 -13.64 1.49
C ALA A 81 33.21 -14.61 0.72
N LEU A 82 33.46 -14.36 -0.55
CA LEU A 82 34.24 -15.21 -1.42
C LEU A 82 35.74 -14.84 -1.51
N ALA A 83 36.04 -13.53 -1.43
CA ALA A 83 37.40 -13.02 -1.62
C ALA A 83 38.49 -13.66 -0.72
N PRO A 84 38.20 -14.01 0.55
CA PRO A 84 39.20 -14.77 1.34
C PRO A 84 39.62 -16.11 0.75
N ARG A 85 38.75 -16.69 -0.10
CA ARG A 85 38.98 -18.00 -0.74
C ARG A 85 39.72 -17.90 -2.07
N PHE A 86 39.78 -16.71 -2.69
CA PHE A 86 40.40 -16.55 -4.00
C PHE A 86 41.90 -16.90 -3.98
N GLY A 87 42.31 -17.67 -4.98
CA GLY A 87 43.70 -18.11 -5.16
C GLY A 87 44.15 -19.24 -4.25
N MET A 88 43.24 -19.89 -3.50
CA MET A 88 43.56 -21.10 -2.73
C MET A 88 43.26 -22.38 -3.52
N ARG A 89 44.21 -23.32 -3.54
CA ARG A 89 43.98 -24.69 -3.98
C ARG A 89 43.24 -25.47 -2.89
N GLY A 90 42.37 -26.43 -3.28
CA GLY A 90 41.47 -27.13 -2.35
C GLY A 90 42.12 -27.75 -1.10
N LYS A 91 43.37 -28.26 -1.22
CA LYS A 91 44.15 -28.79 -0.07
C LYS A 91 44.56 -27.70 0.92
N GLN A 92 44.96 -26.51 0.43
CA GLN A 92 45.33 -25.36 1.26
C GLN A 92 44.10 -24.78 1.98
N TRP A 93 42.95 -24.76 1.30
CA TRP A 93 41.68 -24.35 1.89
C TRP A 93 41.27 -25.28 3.04
N LYS A 94 41.28 -26.60 2.83
CA LYS A 94 40.94 -27.58 3.87
C LYS A 94 41.89 -27.49 5.07
N GLY A 95 43.20 -27.26 4.83
CA GLY A 95 44.16 -27.06 5.92
C GLY A 95 43.90 -25.79 6.74
N LEU A 96 43.49 -24.69 6.12
CA LEU A 96 43.16 -23.46 6.83
C LEU A 96 41.82 -23.60 7.57
N GLN A 97 40.81 -24.23 6.97
CA GLN A 97 39.52 -24.49 7.62
C GLN A 97 39.68 -25.37 8.88
N SER A 98 40.52 -26.39 8.84
CA SER A 98 40.76 -27.22 10.02
C SER A 98 41.47 -26.47 11.15
N ARG A 99 42.34 -25.49 10.81
CA ARG A 99 42.99 -24.60 11.78
C ARG A 99 42.07 -23.52 12.37
N LEU A 100 41.11 -23.05 11.59
CA LEU A 100 40.11 -22.05 12.05
C LEU A 100 39.03 -22.68 12.91
N ALA A 101 39.06 -23.96 13.20
CA ALA A 101 38.06 -24.71 14.00
C ALA A 101 36.61 -24.54 13.55
N VAL A 102 36.38 -24.03 12.34
CA VAL A 102 35.05 -23.70 11.78
C VAL A 102 34.22 -24.95 11.50
N ALA A 103 34.83 -26.13 11.48
CA ALA A 103 34.18 -27.36 11.00
C ALA A 103 33.14 -27.94 11.97
N GLN A 104 33.21 -27.67 13.26
CA GLN A 104 32.28 -28.27 14.23
C GLN A 104 31.03 -27.44 14.45
N THR A 105 31.15 -26.13 14.50
CA THR A 105 30.00 -25.18 14.69
C THR A 105 29.06 -25.13 13.49
N ASN A 106 29.56 -25.29 12.28
CA ASN A 106 28.71 -25.22 11.06
C ASN A 106 27.73 -26.41 10.92
N LYS A 107 27.99 -27.54 11.55
CA LYS A 107 27.11 -28.71 11.42
C LYS A 107 25.85 -28.59 12.27
N ASP A 108 25.95 -27.99 13.44
CA ASP A 108 24.80 -27.80 14.32
C ASP A 108 23.92 -26.64 13.83
N ARG A 109 24.52 -25.60 13.26
CA ARG A 109 23.81 -24.47 12.68
C ARG A 109 23.16 -24.72 11.31
N SER A 110 23.59 -25.74 10.58
CA SER A 110 22.92 -26.13 9.34
C SER A 110 21.47 -26.57 9.57
N ALA A 111 21.17 -27.16 10.75
CA ALA A 111 19.81 -27.52 11.15
C ALA A 111 18.98 -26.28 11.47
N GLU A 112 19.60 -25.25 12.08
CA GLU A 112 18.95 -23.97 12.40
C GLU A 112 18.60 -23.17 11.10
N VAL A 113 19.54 -23.11 10.15
CA VAL A 113 19.29 -22.52 8.81
C VAL A 113 18.21 -23.29 8.06
N ALA A 114 18.22 -24.63 8.12
CA ALA A 114 17.17 -25.44 7.49
C ALA A 114 15.79 -25.20 8.14
N GLY A 115 15.74 -25.04 9.47
CA GLY A 115 14.51 -24.68 10.19
C GLY A 115 13.95 -23.32 9.77
N VAL A 116 14.82 -22.32 9.62
CA VAL A 116 14.44 -20.97 9.15
C VAL A 116 13.92 -21.00 7.70
N LEU A 117 14.59 -21.73 6.82
CA LEU A 117 14.15 -21.92 5.43
C LEU A 117 12.81 -22.67 5.33
N ALA A 118 12.60 -23.66 6.20
CA ALA A 118 11.33 -24.38 6.28
C ALA A 118 10.19 -23.47 6.78
N ALA A 119 10.43 -22.60 7.76
CA ALA A 119 9.47 -21.62 8.22
C ALA A 119 9.11 -20.60 7.11
N GLN A 120 10.10 -20.17 6.33
CA GLN A 120 9.88 -19.29 5.17
C GLN A 120 9.06 -19.97 4.07
N ALA A 121 9.31 -21.24 3.79
CA ALA A 121 8.53 -22.01 2.82
C ALA A 121 7.08 -22.22 3.28
N ALA A 122 6.87 -22.50 4.57
CA ALA A 122 5.54 -22.60 5.17
C ALA A 122 4.78 -21.25 5.11
N GLY A 123 5.48 -20.13 5.35
CA GLY A 123 4.93 -18.79 5.22
C GLY A 123 4.42 -18.49 3.81
N ARG A 124 5.16 -18.90 2.78
CA ARG A 124 4.72 -18.76 1.37
C ARG A 124 3.45 -19.55 1.07
N LEU A 125 3.37 -20.79 1.54
CA LEU A 125 2.19 -21.63 1.35
C LEU A 125 0.93 -21.05 2.02
N LEU A 126 1.10 -20.40 3.18
CA LEU A 126 0.00 -19.72 3.87
C LEU A 126 -0.42 -18.41 3.16
N LYS A 127 0.53 -17.72 2.53
CA LYS A 127 0.28 -16.48 1.79
C LYS A 127 -0.57 -16.71 0.52
N ASP A 128 -0.44 -17.88 -0.09
CA ASP A 128 -1.24 -18.28 -1.27
C ASP A 128 -2.63 -18.82 -0.89
N SER A 129 -3.03 -18.74 0.38
CA SER A 129 -4.34 -19.17 0.86
C SER A 129 -5.43 -18.13 0.55
N ASP A 130 -6.63 -18.59 0.21
CA ASP A 130 -7.82 -17.75 0.01
C ASP A 130 -8.34 -17.13 1.32
N ASN A 131 -7.83 -17.54 2.47
CA ASN A 131 -8.20 -17.01 3.77
C ASN A 131 -7.31 -15.82 4.14
N ASP A 132 -7.90 -14.63 4.34
CA ASP A 132 -7.19 -13.39 4.66
C ASP A 132 -6.33 -13.47 5.93
N VAL A 133 -6.80 -14.17 6.96
CA VAL A 133 -6.03 -14.38 8.21
C VAL A 133 -4.82 -15.28 7.95
N ALA A 134 -5.00 -16.35 7.17
CA ALA A 134 -3.89 -17.25 6.80
C ALA A 134 -2.88 -16.53 5.90
N ARG A 135 -3.33 -15.69 4.97
CA ARG A 135 -2.49 -14.87 4.09
C ARG A 135 -1.64 -13.87 4.87
N ASN A 136 -2.24 -13.16 5.83
CA ASN A 136 -1.52 -12.21 6.69
C ASN A 136 -0.51 -12.89 7.62
N LEU A 137 -0.88 -14.03 8.21
CA LEU A 137 0.03 -14.85 9.01
C LEU A 137 1.16 -15.43 8.16
N GLY A 138 0.88 -15.83 6.91
CA GLY A 138 1.87 -16.29 5.95
C GLY A 138 2.91 -15.22 5.62
N GLY A 139 2.48 -13.98 5.38
CA GLY A 139 3.36 -12.84 5.16
C GLY A 139 4.27 -12.54 6.37
N ALA A 140 3.71 -12.53 7.57
CA ALA A 140 4.48 -12.33 8.80
C ALA A 140 5.51 -13.46 9.04
N ALA A 141 5.14 -14.72 8.78
CA ALA A 141 6.03 -15.86 8.91
C ALA A 141 7.16 -15.85 7.85
N GLU A 142 6.88 -15.39 6.62
CA GLU A 142 7.87 -15.21 5.57
C GLU A 142 8.92 -14.16 5.95
N ILE A 143 8.47 -13.00 6.47
CA ILE A 143 9.37 -11.94 6.94
C ILE A 143 10.20 -12.42 8.14
N ALA A 144 9.60 -13.06 9.13
CA ALA A 144 10.30 -13.59 10.29
C ALA A 144 11.34 -14.65 9.89
N GLY A 145 11.01 -15.51 8.93
CA GLY A 145 11.95 -16.47 8.34
C GLY A 145 13.12 -15.79 7.64
N ALA A 146 12.86 -14.75 6.86
CA ALA A 146 13.92 -13.98 6.19
C ALA A 146 14.85 -13.27 7.19
N VAL A 147 14.30 -12.65 8.23
CA VAL A 147 15.05 -12.03 9.35
C VAL A 147 15.96 -13.08 10.01
N GLY A 148 15.39 -14.23 10.35
CA GLY A 148 16.16 -15.34 10.95
C GLY A 148 17.30 -15.82 10.08
N ALA A 149 17.08 -15.99 8.77
CA ALA A 149 18.12 -16.41 7.82
C ALA A 149 19.25 -15.39 7.72
N VAL A 150 18.92 -14.10 7.64
CA VAL A 150 19.92 -13.01 7.59
C VAL A 150 20.71 -12.94 8.89
N ALA A 151 20.04 -13.03 10.04
CA ALA A 151 20.70 -13.03 11.35
C ALA A 151 21.65 -14.22 11.50
N THR A 152 21.20 -15.43 11.18
CA THR A 152 22.04 -16.63 11.25
C THR A 152 23.25 -16.54 10.31
N ALA A 153 23.07 -16.04 9.08
CA ALA A 153 24.18 -15.84 8.15
C ALA A 153 25.18 -14.79 8.64
N ALA A 154 24.69 -13.69 9.21
CA ALA A 154 25.52 -12.65 9.80
C ALA A 154 26.34 -13.17 11.00
N ASP A 155 25.72 -13.96 11.86
CA ASP A 155 26.39 -14.60 13.01
C ASP A 155 27.47 -15.57 12.58
N MET A 156 27.23 -16.42 11.56
CA MET A 156 28.24 -17.33 11.01
C MET A 156 29.45 -16.57 10.46
N LEU A 157 29.21 -15.42 9.81
CA LEU A 157 30.28 -14.57 9.30
C LEU A 157 31.08 -13.90 10.45
N ALA A 158 30.38 -13.43 11.48
CA ALA A 158 31.00 -12.83 12.67
C ALA A 158 31.87 -13.85 13.42
N GLU A 159 31.40 -15.08 13.59
CA GLU A 159 32.17 -16.15 14.21
C GLU A 159 33.42 -16.52 13.40
N THR A 160 33.26 -16.61 12.07
CA THR A 160 34.42 -16.83 11.17
C THR A 160 35.48 -15.74 11.36
N SER A 161 35.06 -14.48 11.50
CA SER A 161 35.97 -13.38 11.76
C SER A 161 36.62 -13.46 13.14
N SER A 162 35.85 -13.80 14.19
CA SER A 162 36.35 -13.95 15.56
C SER A 162 37.42 -15.03 15.66
N ASN A 163 37.18 -16.18 15.02
CA ASN A 163 38.18 -17.27 14.98
C ASN A 163 39.43 -16.85 14.23
N ALA A 164 39.31 -16.09 13.15
CA ALA A 164 40.46 -15.55 12.42
C ALA A 164 41.24 -14.51 13.25
N GLU A 165 40.56 -13.70 14.06
CA GLU A 165 41.20 -12.73 14.99
C GLU A 165 41.99 -13.46 16.10
N ALA A 166 41.40 -14.49 16.68
CA ALA A 166 42.13 -15.32 17.67
C ALA A 166 43.41 -15.89 17.07
N MET A 167 43.37 -16.38 15.83
CA MET A 167 44.52 -16.86 15.10
C MET A 167 45.52 -15.74 14.77
N ALA A 168 45.05 -14.58 14.30
CA ALA A 168 45.89 -13.41 14.04
C ALA A 168 46.68 -12.98 15.28
N ASN A 169 46.00 -12.91 16.43
CA ASN A 169 46.60 -12.57 17.71
C ASN A 169 47.66 -13.63 18.13
N ALA A 170 47.39 -14.93 17.93
CA ALA A 170 48.32 -15.99 18.26
C ALA A 170 49.59 -15.94 17.41
N TYR A 171 49.54 -15.43 16.18
CA TYR A 171 50.65 -15.28 15.28
C TYR A 171 51.23 -13.85 15.18
N GLY A 172 50.72 -12.91 15.98
CA GLY A 172 51.19 -11.53 15.97
C GLY A 172 50.88 -10.76 14.69
N VAL A 173 49.83 -11.18 13.94
CA VAL A 173 49.39 -10.51 12.71
C VAL A 173 48.54 -9.31 13.06
N ALA A 174 48.86 -8.11 12.57
CA ALA A 174 48.08 -6.90 12.77
C ALA A 174 46.71 -7.03 12.11
N ILE A 175 45.62 -6.71 12.85
CA ILE A 175 44.26 -6.82 12.40
C ILE A 175 43.78 -5.43 11.89
N PRO A 176 43.47 -5.28 10.58
CA PRO A 176 42.95 -4.03 10.06
C PRO A 176 41.51 -3.76 10.59
N SER A 177 41.21 -2.48 10.87
CA SER A 177 39.88 -2.12 11.32
C SER A 177 38.87 -2.04 10.16
N ALA A 178 37.74 -2.74 10.25
CA ALA A 178 36.65 -2.69 9.29
C ALA A 178 35.61 -1.58 9.60
N LYS A 179 35.80 -0.81 10.70
CA LYS A 179 34.78 0.16 11.17
C LYS A 179 34.37 1.19 10.12
N LYS A 180 35.35 1.74 9.37
CA LYS A 180 35.06 2.77 8.36
C LYS A 180 34.20 2.21 7.22
N GLN A 181 34.48 0.98 6.75
CA GLN A 181 33.74 0.32 5.70
C GLN A 181 32.31 -0.03 6.16
N ILE A 182 32.15 -0.52 7.38
CA ILE A 182 30.85 -0.84 7.96
C ILE A 182 30.01 0.42 8.14
N ILE A 183 30.60 1.50 8.65
CA ILE A 183 29.90 2.79 8.77
C ILE A 183 29.50 3.31 7.38
N ALA A 184 30.36 3.23 6.39
CA ALA A 184 30.04 3.66 5.04
C ALA A 184 28.88 2.85 4.42
N LEU A 185 28.84 1.53 4.64
CA LEU A 185 27.74 0.68 4.19
C LEU A 185 26.40 1.03 4.83
N ALA A 186 26.39 1.55 6.05
CA ALA A 186 25.16 1.99 6.71
C ALA A 186 24.76 3.43 6.32
N VAL A 187 25.73 4.35 6.30
CA VAL A 187 25.46 5.78 6.16
C VAL A 187 25.19 6.17 4.70
N VAL A 188 25.96 5.64 3.75
CA VAL A 188 25.82 6.02 2.34
C VAL A 188 24.47 5.62 1.76
N PRO A 189 23.98 4.38 1.89
CA PRO A 189 22.65 4.01 1.44
C PRO A 189 21.54 4.79 2.13
N ALA A 190 21.67 5.02 3.45
CA ALA A 190 20.69 5.83 4.19
C ALA A 190 20.58 7.26 3.64
N ILE A 191 21.72 7.94 3.37
CA ILE A 191 21.72 9.28 2.77
C ILE A 191 21.10 9.25 1.38
N VAL A 192 21.42 8.26 0.56
CA VAL A 192 20.89 8.14 -0.80
C VAL A 192 19.37 7.89 -0.77
N LEU A 193 18.89 6.98 0.08
CA LEU A 193 17.45 6.72 0.23
C LEU A 193 16.72 7.96 0.73
N LEU A 194 17.20 8.61 1.78
CA LEU A 194 16.61 9.85 2.29
C LEU A 194 16.62 10.96 1.23
N GLY A 195 17.72 11.09 0.48
CA GLY A 195 17.85 12.05 -0.61
C GLY A 195 16.86 11.85 -1.76
N VAL A 196 16.34 10.63 -1.94
CA VAL A 196 15.31 10.31 -2.93
C VAL A 196 13.91 10.43 -2.32
N TYR A 197 13.66 9.85 -1.15
CA TYR A 197 12.33 9.80 -0.56
C TYR A 197 11.86 11.13 0.03
N ILE A 198 12.74 11.94 0.64
CA ILE A 198 12.34 13.25 1.18
C ILE A 198 11.75 14.16 0.09
N PRO A 199 12.39 14.36 -1.08
CA PRO A 199 11.78 15.12 -2.17
C PRO A 199 10.45 14.54 -2.64
N GLN A 200 10.29 13.22 -2.68
CA GLN A 200 9.03 12.57 -3.07
C GLN A 200 7.91 12.90 -2.07
N PHE A 201 8.17 12.80 -0.75
CA PHE A 201 7.19 13.18 0.27
C PHE A 201 6.84 14.66 0.23
N VAL A 202 7.83 15.55 0.03
CA VAL A 202 7.57 16.99 -0.08
C VAL A 202 6.69 17.28 -1.31
N ARG A 203 7.01 16.65 -2.44
CA ARG A 203 6.23 16.79 -3.68
C ARG A 203 4.83 16.20 -3.51
N GLY A 204 4.69 14.98 -2.97
CA GLY A 204 3.41 14.34 -2.71
C GLY A 204 2.51 15.17 -1.81
N ASN A 205 3.05 15.73 -0.73
CA ASN A 205 2.30 16.64 0.13
C ASN A 205 1.87 17.93 -0.60
N SER A 206 2.75 18.52 -1.42
CA SER A 206 2.43 19.70 -2.21
C SER A 206 1.31 19.43 -3.23
N GLU A 207 1.37 18.30 -3.91
CA GLU A 207 0.35 17.86 -4.87
C GLU A 207 -0.99 17.57 -4.17
N LEU A 208 -0.97 16.91 -3.01
CA LEU A 208 -2.16 16.68 -2.20
C LEU A 208 -2.83 18.00 -1.77
N GLN A 209 -2.05 18.97 -1.29
CA GLN A 209 -2.61 20.28 -0.91
C GLN A 209 -3.20 21.03 -2.12
N ALA A 210 -2.55 20.94 -3.29
CA ALA A 210 -3.08 21.54 -4.51
C ALA A 210 -4.40 20.88 -4.95
N ARG A 211 -4.48 19.55 -4.90
CA ARG A 211 -5.71 18.78 -5.19
C ARG A 211 -6.84 19.14 -4.21
N LYS A 212 -6.55 19.19 -2.92
CA LYS A 212 -7.54 19.60 -1.90
C LYS A 212 -8.06 21.00 -2.15
N ALA A 213 -7.21 21.95 -2.52
CA ALA A 213 -7.63 23.30 -2.83
C ALA A 213 -8.52 23.36 -4.08
N ALA A 214 -8.17 22.64 -5.14
CA ALA A 214 -8.97 22.55 -6.36
C ALA A 214 -10.33 21.87 -6.09
N ALA A 215 -10.33 20.78 -5.33
CA ALA A 215 -11.56 20.10 -4.93
C ALA A 215 -12.48 21.01 -4.10
N ALA A 216 -11.92 21.74 -3.13
CA ALA A 216 -12.69 22.67 -2.30
C ALA A 216 -13.39 23.76 -3.14
N GLU A 217 -12.78 24.24 -4.22
CA GLU A 217 -13.40 25.19 -5.14
C GLU A 217 -14.60 24.56 -5.87
N GLN A 218 -14.45 23.35 -6.41
CA GLN A 218 -15.51 22.63 -7.11
C GLN A 218 -16.70 22.31 -6.17
N LEU A 219 -16.37 21.85 -4.96
CA LEU A 219 -17.36 21.57 -3.91
C LEU A 219 -18.16 22.84 -3.54
N ALA A 220 -17.47 23.96 -3.36
CA ALA A 220 -18.13 25.23 -3.04
C ALA A 220 -19.08 25.70 -4.14
N ILE A 221 -18.72 25.51 -5.42
CA ILE A 221 -19.62 25.84 -6.55
C ILE A 221 -20.89 24.98 -6.47
N ALA A 222 -20.75 23.67 -6.26
CA ALA A 222 -21.90 22.77 -6.17
C ALA A 222 -22.77 23.07 -4.93
N GLN A 223 -22.15 23.30 -3.77
CA GLN A 223 -22.88 23.69 -2.54
C GLN A 223 -23.66 24.96 -2.74
N ASN A 224 -23.05 26.01 -3.26
CA ASN A 224 -23.71 27.30 -3.52
C ASN A 224 -24.88 27.19 -4.50
N ALA A 225 -24.78 26.28 -5.47
CA ALA A 225 -25.86 26.02 -6.41
C ALA A 225 -27.05 25.31 -5.74
N LEU A 226 -26.79 24.39 -4.82
CA LEU A 226 -27.84 23.64 -4.10
C LEU A 226 -28.48 24.46 -2.96
N GLU A 227 -27.78 25.45 -2.38
CA GLU A 227 -28.25 26.25 -1.25
C GLU A 227 -29.66 26.86 -1.46
N PRO A 228 -30.02 27.38 -2.67
CA PRO A 228 -31.36 27.98 -2.87
C PRO A 228 -32.53 26.99 -2.87
N VAL A 229 -32.26 25.68 -3.11
CA VAL A 229 -33.30 24.65 -3.27
C VAL A 229 -33.28 23.60 -2.17
N CYS A 230 -32.16 23.45 -1.47
CA CYS A 230 -31.99 22.46 -0.40
C CYS A 230 -32.20 23.12 0.97
N GLU A 231 -32.97 22.48 1.84
CA GLU A 231 -33.16 22.91 3.24
C GLU A 231 -31.92 22.66 4.08
N ARG A 232 -31.16 21.62 3.72
CA ARG A 232 -29.89 21.26 4.38
C ARG A 232 -28.88 20.76 3.39
N ILE A 233 -27.62 21.13 3.57
CA ILE A 233 -26.49 20.59 2.83
C ILE A 233 -25.49 20.02 3.82
N ALA A 234 -25.07 18.77 3.60
CA ALA A 234 -24.00 18.13 4.32
C ALA A 234 -22.83 17.89 3.36
N ALA A 235 -21.61 18.16 3.82
CA ALA A 235 -20.40 17.85 3.09
C ALA A 235 -19.56 16.91 3.95
N ASP A 236 -19.24 15.75 3.41
CA ASP A 236 -18.32 14.80 4.04
C ASP A 236 -16.92 15.09 3.53
N ASP A 237 -16.03 15.48 4.44
CA ASP A 237 -14.63 15.78 4.16
C ASP A 237 -13.74 14.70 4.77
N PRO A 238 -12.82 14.21 4.04
CA PRO A 238 -12.86 13.42 2.82
C PRO A 238 -13.33 12.00 3.15
N TYR A 239 -14.06 11.35 2.27
CA TYR A 239 -14.32 9.93 2.50
C TYR A 239 -13.19 9.08 1.92
N GLU A 240 -12.72 8.13 2.70
CA GLU A 240 -11.81 7.08 2.25
C GLU A 240 -12.64 5.83 1.92
N SER A 241 -12.87 5.57 0.64
CA SER A 241 -13.20 4.21 0.24
C SER A 241 -11.90 3.42 0.09
N TYR A 242 -11.95 2.11 0.27
CA TYR A 242 -10.78 1.22 0.21
C TYR A 242 -9.96 1.35 -1.09
N HIS A 243 -10.51 1.96 -2.14
CA HIS A 243 -9.87 2.13 -3.45
C HIS A 243 -9.89 3.54 -4.01
N ASP A 244 -10.68 4.45 -3.47
CA ASP A 244 -10.83 5.79 -4.00
C ASP A 244 -10.96 6.82 -2.89
N TYR A 245 -10.13 7.86 -2.95
CA TYR A 245 -10.26 9.05 -2.16
C TYR A 245 -11.18 10.01 -2.89
N GLY A 246 -12.08 10.66 -2.18
CA GLY A 246 -13.03 11.59 -2.79
C GLY A 246 -13.74 12.47 -1.79
N TYR A 247 -14.67 13.25 -2.27
CA TYR A 247 -15.50 14.17 -1.49
C TYR A 247 -16.95 13.90 -1.80
N ARG A 248 -17.83 14.17 -0.83
CA ARG A 248 -19.26 13.99 -0.97
C ARG A 248 -20.02 15.24 -0.54
N ILE A 249 -21.07 15.57 -1.29
CA ILE A 249 -22.06 16.60 -0.91
C ILE A 249 -23.42 15.94 -0.96
N ILE A 250 -24.21 16.14 0.09
CA ILE A 250 -25.61 15.71 0.16
C ILE A 250 -26.46 16.95 0.36
N GLY A 251 -27.35 17.20 -0.59
CA GLY A 251 -28.34 18.27 -0.51
C GLY A 251 -29.73 17.71 -0.27
N TYR A 252 -30.34 18.02 0.83
CA TYR A 252 -31.69 17.58 1.19
C TYR A 252 -32.73 18.61 0.78
N LEU A 253 -33.63 18.24 -0.12
CA LEU A 253 -34.76 19.08 -0.53
C LEU A 253 -35.79 19.24 0.60
N ARG A 254 -35.93 18.22 1.41
CA ARG A 254 -36.79 18.19 2.61
C ARG A 254 -35.97 17.53 3.73
N ASP A 255 -36.05 18.11 4.92
CA ASP A 255 -35.32 17.55 6.08
C ASP A 255 -36.04 16.30 6.61
N ASN A 256 -35.26 15.44 7.28
CA ASN A 256 -35.73 14.22 7.95
C ASN A 256 -36.55 14.55 9.21
N ASP A 257 -37.62 15.29 9.10
CA ASP A 257 -38.61 15.31 10.18
C ASP A 257 -39.57 14.14 9.97
N LEU A 258 -40.00 13.48 11.04
CA LEU A 258 -40.80 12.24 11.02
C LEU A 258 -42.03 12.28 10.10
N ASP A 259 -42.48 13.46 9.71
CA ASP A 259 -43.60 13.66 8.82
C ASP A 259 -43.21 14.09 7.38
N ALA A 260 -41.94 14.39 7.11
CA ALA A 260 -41.46 14.85 5.82
C ALA A 260 -40.60 13.78 5.17
N GLN A 261 -41.06 13.19 4.09
CA GLN A 261 -40.32 12.17 3.34
C GLN A 261 -39.14 12.83 2.64
N PRO A 262 -37.90 12.49 2.98
CA PRO A 262 -36.72 13.13 2.42
C PRO A 262 -36.62 12.88 0.92
N ALA A 263 -36.23 13.93 0.21
CA ALA A 263 -35.66 13.81 -1.12
C ALA A 263 -34.28 14.46 -1.08
N TYR A 264 -33.29 13.82 -1.68
CA TYR A 264 -31.95 14.34 -1.65
C TYR A 264 -31.19 14.06 -2.96
N VAL A 265 -30.16 14.87 -3.19
CA VAL A 265 -29.13 14.62 -4.21
C VAL A 265 -27.81 14.35 -3.52
N TYR A 266 -27.14 13.31 -3.97
CA TYR A 266 -25.84 12.94 -3.52
C TYR A 266 -24.84 13.14 -4.67
N LEU A 267 -23.80 13.94 -4.43
CA LEU A 267 -22.75 14.23 -5.40
C LEU A 267 -21.43 13.65 -4.93
N SER A 268 -20.81 12.79 -5.74
CA SER A 268 -19.49 12.24 -5.46
C SER A 268 -18.45 12.87 -6.38
N PHE A 269 -17.37 13.34 -5.79
CA PHE A 269 -16.22 13.92 -6.47
C PHE A 269 -14.99 13.05 -6.19
N ASP A 270 -14.13 12.89 -7.19
CA ASP A 270 -12.84 12.22 -6.97
C ASP A 270 -11.84 13.13 -6.22
N ALA A 271 -10.62 12.61 -6.00
CA ALA A 271 -9.55 13.32 -5.30
C ALA A 271 -9.10 14.62 -5.99
N ASP A 272 -9.36 14.77 -7.27
CA ASP A 272 -9.05 15.96 -8.06
C ASP A 272 -10.22 16.96 -8.11
N GLY A 273 -11.34 16.65 -7.43
CA GLY A 273 -12.54 17.46 -7.41
C GLY A 273 -13.41 17.34 -8.67
N MET A 274 -13.22 16.29 -9.45
CA MET A 274 -14.03 15.99 -10.62
C MET A 274 -15.28 15.23 -10.19
N LEU A 275 -16.47 15.71 -10.56
CA LEU A 275 -17.74 15.03 -10.30
C LEU A 275 -17.79 13.69 -11.08
N THR A 276 -17.93 12.60 -10.35
CA THR A 276 -17.94 11.22 -10.90
C THR A 276 -19.31 10.57 -10.84
N ASP A 277 -20.11 10.91 -9.81
CA ASP A 277 -21.42 10.29 -9.63
C ASP A 277 -22.43 11.34 -9.14
N VAL A 278 -23.66 11.17 -9.57
CA VAL A 278 -24.82 11.93 -9.10
C VAL A 278 -25.92 10.93 -8.78
N ASP A 279 -26.45 10.99 -7.58
CA ASP A 279 -27.54 10.14 -7.12
C ASP A 279 -28.70 10.99 -6.63
N TYR A 280 -29.87 10.77 -7.18
CA TYR A 280 -31.13 11.40 -6.77
C TYR A 280 -31.99 10.37 -6.08
N THR A 281 -32.41 10.65 -4.86
CA THR A 281 -33.30 9.77 -4.11
C THR A 281 -34.53 10.52 -3.63
N SER A 282 -35.69 9.89 -3.71
CA SER A 282 -36.95 10.38 -3.17
C SER A 282 -37.67 9.26 -2.46
N GLN A 283 -37.97 9.44 -1.18
CA GLN A 283 -38.82 8.53 -0.44
C GLN A 283 -40.25 8.64 -0.92
N ILE A 284 -40.94 7.51 -0.93
CA ILE A 284 -42.34 7.43 -1.38
C ILE A 284 -43.30 7.28 -0.19
N ASP A 285 -44.51 7.74 -0.37
CA ASP A 285 -45.58 7.59 0.57
C ASP A 285 -46.36 6.30 0.26
N PRO A 286 -46.35 5.31 1.14
CA PRO A 286 -47.11 4.09 0.95
C PRO A 286 -48.60 4.25 0.88
N GLU A 287 -49.13 5.40 1.42
CA GLU A 287 -50.55 5.70 1.42
C GLU A 287 -51.00 6.44 0.14
N ALA A 288 -50.06 7.04 -0.61
CA ALA A 288 -50.33 7.70 -1.87
C ALA A 288 -50.45 6.72 -3.05
N SER A 289 -51.04 7.19 -4.15
CA SER A 289 -51.07 6.37 -5.38
C SER A 289 -49.68 6.22 -6.01
N LEU A 290 -49.48 5.19 -6.83
CA LEU A 290 -48.22 5.00 -7.58
C LEU A 290 -47.95 6.18 -8.52
N GLU A 291 -49.00 6.73 -9.15
CA GLU A 291 -48.92 7.86 -10.04
C GLU A 291 -48.51 9.13 -9.28
N ASP A 292 -49.07 9.37 -8.09
CA ASP A 292 -48.73 10.54 -7.27
C ASP A 292 -47.30 10.46 -6.74
N ASN A 293 -46.86 9.29 -6.30
CA ASN A 293 -45.47 9.04 -5.90
C ASN A 293 -44.51 9.28 -7.06
N LEU A 294 -44.79 8.72 -8.23
CA LEU A 294 -43.96 8.91 -9.41
C LEU A 294 -43.87 10.38 -9.83
N ALA A 295 -44.99 11.07 -9.87
CA ALA A 295 -45.05 12.52 -10.21
C ALA A 295 -44.24 13.36 -9.21
N ARG A 296 -44.34 13.06 -7.90
CA ARG A 296 -43.56 13.72 -6.86
C ARG A 296 -42.08 13.46 -7.03
N THR A 297 -41.66 12.22 -7.25
CA THR A 297 -40.25 11.87 -7.48
C THR A 297 -39.68 12.58 -8.72
N GLU A 298 -40.44 12.65 -9.83
CA GLU A 298 -39.99 13.40 -11.00
C GLU A 298 -39.85 14.90 -10.71
N GLN A 299 -40.74 15.48 -9.90
CA GLN A 299 -40.66 16.87 -9.49
C GLN A 299 -39.44 17.09 -8.56
N ASP A 300 -39.19 16.21 -7.62
CA ASP A 300 -38.03 16.27 -6.72
C ASP A 300 -36.71 16.21 -7.50
N ILE A 301 -36.58 15.24 -8.41
CA ILE A 301 -35.41 15.11 -9.29
C ILE A 301 -35.25 16.40 -10.13
N ALA A 302 -36.29 16.89 -10.75
CA ALA A 302 -36.26 18.12 -11.54
C ALA A 302 -35.80 19.32 -10.72
N THR A 303 -36.29 19.44 -9.47
CA THR A 303 -35.96 20.56 -8.55
C THR A 303 -34.47 20.47 -8.12
N LEU A 304 -33.99 19.30 -7.79
CA LEU A 304 -32.59 19.07 -7.39
C LEU A 304 -31.61 19.14 -8.57
N CYS A 305 -32.04 18.74 -9.77
CA CYS A 305 -31.25 18.80 -10.99
C CYS A 305 -31.11 20.22 -11.55
N ALA A 306 -32.16 21.05 -11.45
CA ALA A 306 -32.19 22.38 -12.06
C ALA A 306 -30.96 23.25 -11.69
N PRO A 307 -30.56 23.39 -10.41
CA PRO A 307 -29.41 24.19 -10.04
C PRO A 307 -28.06 23.61 -10.51
N LEU A 308 -28.01 22.32 -10.78
CA LEU A 308 -26.79 21.65 -11.26
C LEU A 308 -26.61 21.81 -12.78
N ASN A 309 -27.70 22.04 -13.51
CA ASN A 309 -27.62 22.22 -14.95
C ASN A 309 -26.85 23.51 -15.31
N GLY A 310 -25.81 23.36 -16.10
CA GLY A 310 -25.00 24.49 -16.55
C GLY A 310 -23.96 24.99 -15.55
N LEU A 311 -23.70 24.25 -14.46
CA LEU A 311 -22.57 24.54 -13.58
C LEU A 311 -21.24 24.42 -14.34
N GLU A 312 -20.36 25.40 -14.11
CA GLU A 312 -18.97 25.36 -14.58
C GLU A 312 -18.10 24.59 -13.57
N ILE A 313 -18.40 23.30 -13.39
CA ILE A 313 -17.57 22.38 -12.59
C ILE A 313 -16.92 21.33 -13.47
N SER A 314 -15.81 20.77 -12.99
CA SER A 314 -15.16 19.66 -13.66
C SER A 314 -16.00 18.39 -13.50
N VAL A 315 -16.38 17.76 -14.62
CA VAL A 315 -17.19 16.54 -14.63
C VAL A 315 -16.47 15.44 -15.39
N ALA A 316 -16.54 14.21 -14.87
CA ALA A 316 -15.97 13.04 -15.53
C ALA A 316 -16.71 12.69 -16.84
N ALA A 317 -18.02 12.98 -16.88
CA ALA A 317 -18.84 12.86 -18.08
C ALA A 317 -19.87 14.01 -18.13
N PRO A 318 -19.94 14.78 -19.21
CA PRO A 318 -20.88 15.91 -19.33
C PRO A 318 -22.35 15.50 -19.12
N SER A 319 -22.71 14.28 -19.49
CA SER A 319 -24.04 13.71 -19.31
C SER A 319 -24.47 13.53 -17.85
N LEU A 320 -23.56 13.52 -16.88
CA LEU A 320 -23.89 13.45 -15.44
C LEU A 320 -24.82 14.61 -15.00
N LEU A 321 -24.61 15.80 -15.52
CA LEU A 321 -25.41 16.99 -15.18
C LEU A 321 -26.65 17.17 -16.07
N THR A 322 -26.73 16.50 -17.21
CA THR A 322 -27.79 16.70 -18.21
C THR A 322 -28.76 15.51 -18.30
N SER A 323 -28.36 14.33 -17.84
CA SER A 323 -29.17 13.11 -17.89
C SER A 323 -29.95 12.93 -16.59
N CYS A 324 -30.76 13.92 -16.21
CA CYS A 324 -31.62 13.82 -15.03
C CYS A 324 -33.06 13.51 -15.44
N GLY A 325 -33.61 12.47 -14.82
CA GLY A 325 -34.99 12.04 -15.05
C GLY A 325 -35.13 10.53 -15.11
N LEU A 326 -36.32 10.03 -14.73
CA LEU A 326 -36.61 8.60 -14.75
C LEU A 326 -36.83 8.13 -16.18
N SER A 327 -36.31 6.94 -16.52
CA SER A 327 -36.53 6.32 -17.83
C SER A 327 -37.99 5.89 -17.99
N ASP A 328 -38.50 5.87 -19.24
CA ASP A 328 -39.86 5.41 -19.52
C ASP A 328 -40.04 3.93 -19.15
N GLU A 329 -38.99 3.12 -19.30
CA GLU A 329 -38.99 1.71 -18.89
C GLU A 329 -39.17 1.59 -17.38
N PHE A 330 -38.46 2.37 -16.58
CA PHE A 330 -38.62 2.37 -15.12
C PHE A 330 -40.01 2.84 -14.70
N LYS A 331 -40.52 3.93 -15.30
CA LYS A 331 -41.86 4.44 -15.00
C LYS A 331 -42.96 3.41 -15.28
N GLN A 332 -42.86 2.74 -16.42
CA GLN A 332 -43.82 1.67 -16.78
C GLN A 332 -43.74 0.48 -15.81
N ALA A 333 -42.53 0.05 -15.45
CA ALA A 333 -42.34 -1.01 -14.48
C ALA A 333 -42.90 -0.65 -13.10
N PHE A 334 -42.62 0.58 -12.62
CA PHE A 334 -43.09 1.09 -11.34
C PHE A 334 -44.63 1.17 -11.29
N LEU A 335 -45.27 1.69 -12.34
CA LEU A 335 -46.73 1.78 -12.42
C LEU A 335 -47.44 0.43 -12.63
N ALA A 336 -46.73 -0.56 -13.17
CA ALA A 336 -47.24 -1.91 -13.34
C ALA A 336 -47.07 -2.81 -12.11
N GLY A 337 -46.15 -2.41 -11.20
CA GLY A 337 -45.80 -3.20 -10.02
C GLY A 337 -46.64 -2.84 -8.79
N SER A 338 -46.27 -3.45 -7.66
CA SER A 338 -46.78 -3.10 -6.34
C SER A 338 -45.69 -2.36 -5.56
N LEU A 339 -46.09 -1.57 -4.55
CA LEU A 339 -45.15 -0.89 -3.63
C LEU A 339 -44.25 -1.86 -2.84
N TYR A 340 -44.46 -3.16 -2.99
CA TYR A 340 -43.71 -4.20 -2.28
C TYR A 340 -42.79 -5.00 -3.20
N GLU A 341 -42.68 -4.64 -4.46
CA GLU A 341 -41.81 -5.32 -5.43
C GLU A 341 -40.66 -4.39 -5.81
N GLY A 342 -39.44 -4.79 -5.47
CA GLY A 342 -38.21 -4.06 -5.86
C GLY A 342 -38.04 -4.03 -7.38
N ILE A 343 -37.54 -2.92 -7.93
CA ILE A 343 -37.27 -2.73 -9.36
C ILE A 343 -35.82 -2.28 -9.51
N ASP A 344 -35.13 -2.96 -10.42
CA ASP A 344 -33.74 -2.69 -10.77
C ASP A 344 -33.61 -2.58 -12.29
N ILE A 345 -33.37 -1.39 -12.82
CA ILE A 345 -33.14 -1.16 -14.25
C ILE A 345 -31.80 -0.48 -14.46
N LYS A 346 -30.99 -1.06 -15.33
CA LYS A 346 -29.66 -0.56 -15.72
C LYS A 346 -29.68 -0.12 -17.17
N ALA A 347 -29.21 1.08 -17.42
CA ALA A 347 -28.96 1.60 -18.76
C ALA A 347 -27.54 2.13 -18.86
N GLU A 348 -26.94 1.99 -20.03
CA GLU A 348 -25.59 2.48 -20.28
C GLU A 348 -25.58 3.23 -21.62
N ASP A 349 -24.96 4.40 -21.64
CA ASP A 349 -24.55 5.08 -22.86
C ASP A 349 -23.02 5.05 -23.00
N ASP A 350 -22.47 5.81 -23.97
CA ASP A 350 -21.02 5.82 -24.24
C ASP A 350 -20.20 6.40 -23.07
N SER A 351 -20.78 7.25 -22.23
CA SER A 351 -20.10 8.03 -21.20
C SER A 351 -20.55 7.75 -19.78
N ILE A 352 -21.79 7.34 -19.56
CA ILE A 352 -22.36 7.10 -18.23
C ILE A 352 -23.03 5.74 -18.10
N LYS A 353 -23.17 5.30 -16.85
CA LYS A 353 -24.06 4.21 -16.42
C LYS A 353 -25.18 4.85 -15.63
N SER A 354 -26.41 4.52 -15.97
CA SER A 354 -27.61 4.93 -15.24
C SER A 354 -28.20 3.71 -14.53
N TYR A 355 -28.56 3.89 -13.28
CA TYR A 355 -29.15 2.85 -12.46
C TYR A 355 -30.42 3.41 -11.82
N TYR A 356 -31.55 2.79 -12.12
CA TYR A 356 -32.86 3.17 -11.62
C TYR A 356 -33.32 2.10 -10.66
N THR A 357 -33.60 2.47 -9.42
CA THR A 357 -34.04 1.52 -8.40
C THR A 357 -35.35 1.98 -7.76
N PHE A 358 -36.19 1.04 -7.43
CA PHE A 358 -37.21 1.17 -6.43
C PHE A 358 -36.90 0.15 -5.35
N ASP A 359 -36.49 0.62 -4.18
CA ASP A 359 -36.16 -0.21 -3.05
C ASP A 359 -37.30 -0.19 -2.04
N THR A 360 -37.78 -1.38 -1.66
CA THR A 360 -38.88 -1.55 -0.73
C THR A 360 -38.42 -1.78 0.71
N ASP A 361 -37.12 -2.10 0.88
CA ASP A 361 -36.52 -2.36 2.18
C ASP A 361 -35.10 -1.76 2.21
N PRO A 362 -34.97 -0.42 2.26
CA PRO A 362 -33.71 0.30 2.10
C PRO A 362 -32.74 0.20 3.29
N GLY A 363 -32.99 -0.62 4.30
CA GLY A 363 -32.14 -0.69 5.47
C GLY A 363 -32.06 -2.04 6.16
N ASP A 364 -30.94 -2.23 6.89
CA ASP A 364 -30.74 -3.36 7.80
C ASP A 364 -31.82 -3.44 8.88
N GLU A 365 -32.09 -4.65 9.37
CA GLU A 365 -33.10 -5.04 10.39
C GLU A 365 -33.17 -4.17 11.67
N PHE A 366 -32.41 -3.09 11.75
CA PHE A 366 -32.30 -2.22 12.93
C PHE A 366 -32.93 -0.84 12.80
N ASP A 367 -33.35 -0.41 11.61
CA ASP A 367 -33.99 0.90 11.41
C ASP A 367 -35.51 0.77 11.27
N GLU A 368 -36.24 1.02 12.36
CA GLU A 368 -37.71 1.07 12.41
C GLU A 368 -38.35 2.14 11.48
N TYR A 369 -37.55 2.90 10.70
CA TYR A 369 -37.96 4.11 9.99
C TYR A 369 -37.55 4.14 8.50
N THR A 370 -37.25 3.00 7.89
CA THR A 370 -36.92 2.96 6.46
C THR A 370 -38.18 3.00 5.62
N HIS A 371 -38.31 4.04 4.83
CA HIS A 371 -39.39 4.16 3.85
C HIS A 371 -38.92 3.66 2.49
N PRO A 372 -39.83 3.05 1.69
CA PRO A 372 -39.50 2.73 0.31
C PRO A 372 -39.02 3.95 -0.47
N GLU A 373 -38.04 3.79 -1.34
CA GLU A 373 -37.45 4.91 -2.08
C GLU A 373 -37.26 4.62 -3.56
N ILE A 374 -37.35 5.66 -4.38
CA ILE A 374 -36.95 5.65 -5.78
C ILE A 374 -35.61 6.38 -5.89
N SER A 375 -34.61 5.72 -6.48
CA SER A 375 -33.31 6.30 -6.74
C SER A 375 -32.95 6.27 -8.22
N LEU A 376 -32.28 7.34 -8.67
CA LEU A 376 -31.61 7.45 -9.95
C LEU A 376 -30.15 7.74 -9.70
N MET A 377 -29.29 6.75 -9.96
CA MET A 377 -27.84 6.90 -9.86
C MET A 377 -27.23 7.04 -11.26
N LEU A 378 -26.43 8.06 -11.45
CA LEU A 378 -25.68 8.35 -12.67
C LEU A 378 -24.18 8.29 -12.34
N SER A 379 -23.45 7.38 -12.98
CA SER A 379 -22.01 7.20 -12.76
C SER A 379 -21.24 7.35 -14.06
N ALA A 380 -20.14 8.09 -14.03
CA ALA A 380 -19.23 8.15 -15.17
C ALA A 380 -18.55 6.80 -15.41
N LYS A 381 -18.46 6.39 -16.68
CA LYS A 381 -17.66 5.20 -17.03
C LYS A 381 -16.18 5.50 -16.80
N LYS A 382 -15.53 4.64 -16.04
CA LYS A 382 -14.07 4.70 -15.89
C LYS A 382 -13.44 4.39 -17.27
N SER A 383 -12.74 5.38 -17.84
CA SER A 383 -12.00 5.26 -19.09
C SER A 383 -10.80 4.32 -18.97
#